data_c8dadcb4f7a7e311481677698f0e3d59
#
_entry.id   c8dadcb4f7a7e311481677698f0e3d59
#
_cell.length_a   1.000
_cell.length_b   1.000
_cell.length_c   1.000
_cell.angle_alpha   90.00
_cell.angle_beta   90.00
_cell.angle_gamma   90.00
#
_symmetry.space_group_name_H-M   'P 1'
#
loop_
_entity.id
_entity.type
_entity.pdbx_description
1 polymer ?
#
loop_
_entity_poly.entity_id
_entity_poly.type
_entity_poly.pdbx_seq_one_letter_code
_entity_poly.pdbx_strand_id
1 'polypeptide(L)'
;MSPLSWNLILALIWAAVTGNFSGANLLVGFVLGYLILGFALRDVPDFARYRKKVPRLFLLLSHFLRDLVASNLRVAYDVLTPTHYMRPAVVAVPLRAKTDGAITILANMISLTPGTLSLDVSSDRSVLYLHVMYLDDEADLRQQIHALEDRVLALLE
;
A
#
# COMPACT_ATOMS: atom_id res chain seq x y z
N MET A 1 -8.19 3.69 23.93
CA MET A 1 -8.34 4.41 22.65
C MET A 1 -7.08 4.19 21.83
N SER A 2 -7.21 4.01 20.53
CA SER A 2 -6.04 3.81 19.65
C SER A 2 -5.22 5.10 19.51
N PRO A 3 -3.90 5.03 19.20
CA PRO A 3 -3.10 6.22 18.90
C PRO A 3 -3.66 7.07 17.76
N LEU A 4 -4.29 6.44 16.77
CA LEU A 4 -4.96 7.14 15.68
C LEU A 4 -6.16 7.96 16.18
N SER A 5 -6.96 7.40 17.11
CA SER A 5 -8.09 8.14 17.70
C SER A 5 -7.61 9.39 18.44
N TRP A 6 -6.54 9.29 19.21
CA TRP A 6 -5.94 10.44 19.87
C TRP A 6 -5.45 11.49 18.87
N ASN A 7 -4.82 11.05 17.77
CA ASN A 7 -4.35 11.98 16.74
C ASN A 7 -5.51 12.71 16.03
N LEU A 8 -6.60 12.00 15.74
CA LEU A 8 -7.82 12.62 15.18
C LEU A 8 -8.44 13.64 16.12
N ILE A 9 -8.50 13.34 17.43
CA ILE A 9 -8.98 14.29 18.43
C ILE A 9 -8.11 15.55 18.47
N LEU A 10 -6.78 15.39 18.44
CA LEU A 10 -5.88 16.55 18.40
C LEU A 10 -6.06 17.38 17.12
N ALA A 11 -6.28 16.75 15.98
CA ALA A 11 -6.58 17.44 14.73
C ALA A 11 -7.89 18.25 14.81
N LEU A 12 -8.93 17.69 15.43
CA LEU A 12 -10.19 18.38 15.65
C LEU A 12 -10.05 19.53 16.65
N ILE A 13 -9.30 19.34 17.75
CA ILE A 13 -8.98 20.41 18.71
C ILE A 13 -8.24 21.55 18.01
N TRP A 14 -7.26 21.24 17.18
CA TRP A 14 -6.54 22.22 16.36
C TRP A 14 -7.48 23.03 15.46
N ALA A 15 -8.37 22.34 14.74
CA ALA A 15 -9.36 22.98 13.85
C ALA A 15 -10.32 23.89 14.65
N ALA A 16 -10.75 23.46 15.84
CA ALA A 16 -11.61 24.23 16.73
C ALA A 16 -10.90 25.49 17.27
N VAL A 17 -9.64 25.35 17.70
CA VAL A 17 -8.85 26.48 18.23
C VAL A 17 -8.54 27.51 17.13
N THR A 18 -8.26 27.04 15.91
CA THR A 18 -8.01 27.95 14.77
C THR A 18 -9.29 28.49 14.14
N GLY A 19 -10.47 27.98 14.54
CA GLY A 19 -11.76 28.35 13.94
C GLY A 19 -11.91 27.94 12.47
N ASN A 20 -11.06 27.06 11.97
CA ASN A 20 -11.00 26.68 10.55
C ASN A 20 -11.05 25.16 10.38
N PHE A 21 -12.17 24.65 9.84
CA PHE A 21 -12.41 23.23 9.58
C PHE A 21 -12.14 22.83 8.11
N SER A 22 -11.31 23.57 7.38
CA SER A 22 -10.89 23.17 6.03
C SER A 22 -10.05 21.88 6.07
N GLY A 23 -10.10 21.07 4.99
CA GLY A 23 -9.33 19.84 4.90
C GLY A 23 -7.81 20.08 5.06
N ALA A 24 -7.30 21.18 4.52
CA ALA A 24 -5.89 21.57 4.67
C ALA A 24 -5.53 21.83 6.16
N ASN A 25 -6.39 22.55 6.90
CA ASN A 25 -6.14 22.84 8.30
C ASN A 25 -6.28 21.60 9.20
N LEU A 26 -7.23 20.70 8.88
CA LEU A 26 -7.32 19.39 9.54
C LEU A 26 -6.07 18.53 9.30
N LEU A 27 -5.52 18.57 8.09
CA LEU A 27 -4.26 17.88 7.77
C LEU A 27 -3.09 18.45 8.58
N VAL A 28 -2.99 19.77 8.70
CA VAL A 28 -1.98 20.41 9.56
C VAL A 28 -2.15 19.96 11.01
N GLY A 29 -3.37 19.98 11.55
CA GLY A 29 -3.66 19.49 12.90
C GLY A 29 -3.31 18.02 13.09
N PHE A 30 -3.56 17.18 12.08
CA PHE A 30 -3.21 15.77 12.11
C PHE A 30 -1.68 15.55 12.13
N VAL A 31 -0.93 16.29 11.32
CA VAL A 31 0.55 16.23 11.30
C VAL A 31 1.12 16.72 12.62
N LEU A 32 0.63 17.83 13.16
CA LEU A 32 1.06 18.34 14.46
C LEU A 32 0.75 17.34 15.58
N GLY A 33 -0.46 16.77 15.61
CA GLY A 33 -0.84 15.74 16.55
C GLY A 33 0.04 14.50 16.47
N TYR A 34 0.37 14.06 15.27
CA TYR A 34 1.30 12.94 15.06
C TYR A 34 2.70 13.23 15.63
N LEU A 35 3.24 14.43 15.40
CA LEU A 35 4.55 14.84 15.94
C LEU A 35 4.52 14.93 17.46
N ILE A 36 3.49 15.55 18.03
CA ILE A 36 3.33 15.70 19.48
C ILE A 36 3.21 14.34 20.16
N LEU A 37 2.32 13.47 19.67
CA LEU A 37 2.13 12.12 20.23
C LEU A 37 3.39 11.26 20.06
N GLY A 38 4.05 11.37 18.91
CA GLY A 38 5.28 10.63 18.61
C GLY A 38 6.46 11.05 19.48
N PHE A 39 6.50 12.30 19.94
CA PHE A 39 7.54 12.80 20.85
C PHE A 39 7.16 12.57 22.32
N ALA A 40 5.96 12.98 22.72
CA ALA A 40 5.53 12.95 24.12
C ALA A 40 5.31 11.52 24.65
N LEU A 41 4.82 10.61 23.80
CA LEU A 41 4.47 9.24 24.18
C LEU A 41 5.38 8.20 23.51
N ARG A 42 6.63 8.58 23.22
CA ARG A 42 7.59 7.73 22.52
C ARG A 42 7.89 6.40 23.24
N ASP A 43 7.79 6.39 24.57
CA ASP A 43 8.09 5.23 25.43
C ASP A 43 6.87 4.32 25.64
N VAL A 44 5.69 4.72 25.13
CA VAL A 44 4.46 3.91 25.18
C VAL A 44 4.42 2.99 23.95
N PRO A 45 4.35 1.65 24.11
CA PRO A 45 4.49 0.69 23.01
C PRO A 45 3.55 0.94 21.82
N ASP A 46 2.28 1.27 22.08
CA ASP A 46 1.28 1.49 21.04
C ASP A 46 1.58 2.75 20.21
N PHE A 47 2.06 3.82 20.85
CA PHE A 47 2.44 5.05 20.16
C PHE A 47 3.77 4.90 19.42
N ALA A 48 4.72 4.15 19.95
CA ALA A 48 5.95 3.78 19.26
C ALA A 48 5.67 2.98 17.97
N ARG A 49 4.71 2.05 18.02
CA ARG A 49 4.22 1.27 16.88
C ARG A 49 3.54 2.18 15.85
N TYR A 50 2.63 3.05 16.29
CA TYR A 50 1.94 4.03 15.43
C TYR A 50 2.94 4.94 14.68
N ARG A 51 3.95 5.45 15.37
CA ARG A 51 5.01 6.28 14.79
C ARG A 51 5.77 5.56 13.66
N LYS A 52 5.97 4.25 13.78
CA LYS A 52 6.62 3.44 12.72
C LYS A 52 5.68 3.11 11.57
N LYS A 53 4.37 2.92 11.83
CA LYS A 53 3.39 2.54 10.81
C LYS A 53 3.08 3.68 9.82
N VAL A 54 2.99 4.92 10.29
CA VAL A 54 2.67 6.07 9.43
C VAL A 54 3.68 6.26 8.28
N PRO A 55 5.00 6.33 8.52
CA PRO A 55 5.95 6.43 7.41
C PRO A 55 5.99 5.19 6.51
N ARG A 56 5.75 4.00 7.06
CA ARG A 56 5.66 2.76 6.27
C ARG A 56 4.47 2.80 5.31
N LEU A 57 3.31 3.28 5.78
CA LEU A 57 2.13 3.49 4.94
C LEU A 57 2.43 4.47 3.81
N PHE A 58 3.08 5.59 4.13
CA PHE A 58 3.46 6.58 3.12
C PHE A 58 4.42 6.01 2.08
N LEU A 59 5.42 5.25 2.51
CA LEU A 59 6.34 4.54 1.63
C LEU A 59 5.62 3.51 0.73
N LEU A 60 4.72 2.72 1.29
CA LEU A 60 3.92 1.76 0.52
C LEU A 60 3.12 2.47 -0.56
N LEU A 61 2.39 3.53 -0.19
CA LEU A 61 1.58 4.31 -1.13
C LEU A 61 2.42 4.99 -2.20
N SER A 62 3.60 5.53 -1.86
CA SER A 62 4.48 6.19 -2.84
C SER A 62 5.05 5.21 -3.87
N HIS A 63 5.43 4.00 -3.45
CA HIS A 63 5.86 2.94 -4.37
C HIS A 63 4.69 2.48 -5.24
N PHE A 64 3.54 2.24 -4.64
CA PHE A 64 2.33 1.85 -5.37
C PHE A 64 1.95 2.90 -6.44
N LEU A 65 1.98 4.19 -6.09
CA LEU A 65 1.67 5.27 -7.02
C LEU A 65 2.68 5.34 -8.18
N ARG A 66 3.96 5.15 -7.87
CA ARG A 66 5.02 5.09 -8.90
C ARG A 66 4.78 3.93 -9.86
N ASP A 67 4.51 2.73 -9.33
CA ASP A 67 4.29 1.54 -10.13
C ASP A 67 2.99 1.67 -10.96
N LEU A 68 1.95 2.27 -10.38
CA LEU A 68 0.71 2.60 -11.08
C LEU A 68 0.96 3.53 -12.28
N VAL A 69 1.72 4.61 -12.08
CA VAL A 69 2.05 5.54 -13.17
C VAL A 69 2.90 4.86 -14.25
N ALA A 70 3.92 4.11 -13.86
CA ALA A 70 4.79 3.41 -14.81
C ALA A 70 4.01 2.38 -15.64
N SER A 71 3.11 1.61 -15.02
CA SER A 71 2.29 0.61 -15.70
C SER A 71 1.26 1.27 -16.63
N ASN A 72 0.63 2.38 -16.22
CA ASN A 72 -0.26 3.13 -17.10
C ASN A 72 0.46 3.65 -18.35
N LEU A 73 1.69 4.16 -18.20
CA LEU A 73 2.49 4.64 -19.34
C LEU A 73 2.86 3.51 -20.28
N ARG A 74 3.19 2.31 -19.75
CA ARG A 74 3.48 1.12 -20.57
C ARG A 74 2.26 0.70 -21.38
N VAL A 75 1.08 0.59 -20.75
CA VAL A 75 -0.16 0.23 -21.44
C VAL A 75 -0.54 1.30 -22.48
N ALA A 76 -0.41 2.59 -22.13
CA ALA A 76 -0.68 3.68 -23.08
C ALA A 76 0.26 3.62 -24.30
N TYR A 77 1.54 3.32 -24.08
CA TYR A 77 2.50 3.12 -25.17
C TYR A 77 2.10 1.98 -26.08
N ASP A 78 1.72 0.82 -25.53
CA ASP A 78 1.28 -0.36 -26.29
C ASP A 78 0.04 -0.09 -27.13
N VAL A 79 -0.92 0.69 -26.59
CA VAL A 79 -2.16 1.05 -27.33
C VAL A 79 -1.88 2.02 -28.47
N LEU A 80 -0.89 2.91 -28.29
CA LEU A 80 -0.55 3.93 -29.28
C LEU A 80 0.42 3.45 -30.36
N THR A 81 1.09 2.30 -30.14
CA THR A 81 2.06 1.73 -31.09
C THR A 81 1.46 0.55 -31.84
N PRO A 82 1.78 0.37 -33.15
CA PRO A 82 1.27 -0.75 -33.93
C PRO A 82 1.89 -2.10 -33.54
N THR A 83 2.96 -2.10 -32.76
CA THR A 83 3.67 -3.31 -32.30
C THR A 83 3.26 -3.62 -30.88
N HIS A 84 2.65 -4.76 -30.66
CA HIS A 84 2.24 -5.22 -29.32
C HIS A 84 3.39 -5.99 -28.66
N TYR A 85 3.86 -5.49 -27.52
CA TYR A 85 4.91 -6.13 -26.71
C TYR A 85 4.35 -7.02 -25.61
N MET A 86 3.05 -7.27 -25.63
CA MET A 86 2.38 -8.09 -24.63
C MET A 86 2.86 -9.55 -24.68
N ARG A 87 3.18 -10.10 -23.53
CA ARG A 87 3.51 -11.52 -23.29
C ARG A 87 2.66 -12.01 -22.13
N PRO A 88 1.35 -12.24 -22.36
CA PRO A 88 0.45 -12.59 -21.29
C PRO A 88 0.74 -13.99 -20.74
N ALA A 89 0.70 -14.11 -19.42
CA ALA A 89 0.89 -15.37 -18.73
C ALA A 89 0.03 -15.44 -17.45
N VAL A 90 -0.16 -16.66 -16.96
CA VAL A 90 -0.69 -16.90 -15.61
C VAL A 90 0.45 -17.47 -14.77
N VAL A 91 0.74 -16.80 -13.65
CA VAL A 91 1.84 -17.15 -12.76
C VAL A 91 1.30 -17.48 -11.38
N ALA A 92 1.81 -18.56 -10.79
CA ALA A 92 1.52 -18.94 -9.41
C ALA A 92 2.63 -18.41 -8.49
N VAL A 93 2.24 -17.50 -7.57
CA VAL A 93 3.18 -16.87 -6.63
C VAL A 93 2.93 -17.42 -5.22
N PRO A 94 3.93 -18.06 -4.59
CA PRO A 94 3.81 -18.49 -3.20
C PRO A 94 3.61 -17.31 -2.26
N LEU A 95 2.64 -17.40 -1.37
CA LEU A 95 2.30 -16.36 -0.39
C LEU A 95 3.01 -16.61 0.95
N ARG A 96 3.53 -15.54 1.56
CA ARG A 96 4.00 -15.48 2.94
C ARG A 96 2.92 -14.96 3.88
N ALA A 97 2.05 -14.08 3.37
CA ALA A 97 0.89 -13.56 4.06
C ALA A 97 -0.04 -14.70 4.49
N LYS A 98 -0.46 -14.69 5.77
CA LYS A 98 -1.31 -15.76 6.36
C LYS A 98 -2.70 -15.25 6.72
N THR A 99 -2.90 -13.94 6.84
CA THR A 99 -4.18 -13.35 7.22
C THR A 99 -4.98 -12.95 5.99
N ASP A 100 -6.30 -13.11 6.04
CA ASP A 100 -7.21 -12.71 4.95
C ASP A 100 -7.05 -11.23 4.60
N GLY A 101 -6.86 -10.38 5.62
CA GLY A 101 -6.66 -8.95 5.41
C GLY A 101 -5.40 -8.64 4.61
N ALA A 102 -4.27 -9.29 4.93
CA ALA A 102 -3.01 -9.09 4.22
C ALA A 102 -3.09 -9.59 2.76
N ILE A 103 -3.68 -10.78 2.55
CA ILE A 103 -3.88 -11.36 1.22
C ILE A 103 -4.80 -10.46 0.37
N THR A 104 -5.90 -9.99 0.96
CA THR A 104 -6.85 -9.10 0.27
C THR A 104 -6.22 -7.78 -0.13
N ILE A 105 -5.45 -7.14 0.76
CA ILE A 105 -4.76 -5.89 0.45
C ILE A 105 -3.74 -6.11 -0.66
N LEU A 106 -2.93 -7.17 -0.57
CA LEU A 106 -1.94 -7.52 -1.59
C LEU A 106 -2.60 -7.76 -2.95
N ALA A 107 -3.63 -8.62 -3.01
CA ALA A 107 -4.35 -8.95 -4.24
C ALA A 107 -5.00 -7.72 -4.88
N ASN A 108 -5.59 -6.83 -4.08
CA ASN A 108 -6.16 -5.58 -4.57
C ASN A 108 -5.09 -4.62 -5.12
N MET A 109 -3.96 -4.46 -4.43
CA MET A 109 -2.87 -3.59 -4.92
C MET A 109 -2.30 -4.09 -6.24
N ILE A 110 -2.14 -5.42 -6.41
CA ILE A 110 -1.72 -6.03 -7.67
C ILE A 110 -2.75 -5.76 -8.76
N SER A 111 -4.04 -6.00 -8.50
CA SER A 111 -5.12 -5.82 -9.49
C SER A 111 -5.36 -4.36 -9.86
N LEU A 112 -5.06 -3.41 -8.99
CA LEU A 112 -5.13 -1.97 -9.28
C LEU A 112 -3.98 -1.50 -10.17
N THR A 113 -2.91 -2.29 -10.31
CA THR A 113 -1.78 -1.96 -11.18
C THR A 113 -2.09 -2.44 -12.60
N PRO A 114 -2.18 -1.54 -13.61
CA PRO A 114 -2.47 -1.92 -14.99
C PRO A 114 -1.51 -2.97 -15.55
N GLY A 115 -2.07 -3.99 -16.20
CA GLY A 115 -1.30 -5.09 -16.74
C GLY A 115 -1.14 -6.28 -15.79
N THR A 116 -1.70 -6.21 -14.58
CA THR A 116 -1.76 -7.34 -13.65
C THR A 116 -3.14 -7.53 -13.06
N LEU A 117 -3.52 -8.77 -12.77
CA LEU A 117 -4.81 -9.13 -12.19
C LEU A 117 -4.66 -10.34 -11.28
N SER A 118 -5.10 -10.23 -10.06
CA SER A 118 -5.23 -11.36 -9.14
C SER A 118 -6.45 -12.19 -9.55
N LEU A 119 -6.21 -13.46 -9.91
CA LEU A 119 -7.26 -14.34 -10.39
C LEU A 119 -7.91 -15.13 -9.26
N ASP A 120 -7.09 -15.77 -8.44
CA ASP A 120 -7.57 -16.66 -7.38
C ASP A 120 -6.49 -16.87 -6.32
N VAL A 121 -6.91 -17.34 -5.16
CA VAL A 121 -6.04 -17.78 -4.05
C VAL A 121 -6.30 -19.25 -3.78
N SER A 122 -5.25 -20.07 -3.65
CA SER A 122 -5.40 -21.48 -3.34
C SER A 122 -6.19 -21.70 -2.02
N SER A 123 -6.89 -22.83 -1.92
CA SER A 123 -7.76 -23.13 -0.78
C SER A 123 -6.99 -23.17 0.56
N ASP A 124 -5.70 -23.50 0.52
CA ASP A 124 -4.79 -23.50 1.67
C ASP A 124 -4.13 -22.13 1.92
N ARG A 125 -4.46 -21.11 1.09
CA ARG A 125 -3.91 -19.74 1.16
C ARG A 125 -2.40 -19.65 1.00
N SER A 126 -1.81 -20.61 0.32
CA SER A 126 -0.36 -20.67 0.12
C SER A 126 0.10 -20.08 -1.21
N VAL A 127 -0.81 -19.92 -2.17
CA VAL A 127 -0.50 -19.50 -3.54
C VAL A 127 -1.51 -18.47 -4.03
N LEU A 128 -1.02 -17.40 -4.64
CA LEU A 128 -1.80 -16.42 -5.38
C LEU A 128 -1.58 -16.63 -6.88
N TYR A 129 -2.65 -16.81 -7.64
CA TYR A 129 -2.63 -16.90 -9.09
C TYR A 129 -2.83 -15.53 -9.70
N LEU A 130 -1.88 -15.11 -10.53
CA LEU A 130 -1.86 -13.80 -11.18
C LEU A 130 -1.92 -13.94 -12.69
N HIS A 131 -2.76 -13.16 -13.35
CA HIS A 131 -2.62 -12.87 -14.76
C HIS A 131 -1.73 -11.63 -14.93
N VAL A 132 -0.74 -11.72 -15.83
CA VAL A 132 0.15 -10.61 -16.17
C VAL A 132 0.17 -10.42 -17.68
N MET A 133 0.08 -9.18 -18.16
CA MET A 133 0.14 -8.84 -19.58
C MET A 133 1.58 -8.85 -20.14
N TYR A 134 2.56 -8.57 -19.30
CA TYR A 134 3.95 -8.37 -19.69
C TYR A 134 4.85 -9.25 -18.82
N LEU A 135 5.02 -10.52 -19.20
CA LEU A 135 5.95 -11.40 -18.51
C LEU A 135 7.26 -11.43 -19.28
N ASP A 136 8.27 -10.72 -18.81
CA ASP A 136 9.62 -10.78 -19.34
C ASP A 136 10.44 -11.88 -18.63
N ASP A 137 10.40 -11.88 -17.28
CA ASP A 137 11.02 -12.91 -16.43
C ASP A 137 10.10 -13.21 -15.23
N GLU A 138 9.85 -14.50 -15.00
CA GLU A 138 9.00 -14.96 -13.90
C GLU A 138 9.68 -14.76 -12.54
N ALA A 139 11.00 -14.90 -12.46
CA ALA A 139 11.75 -14.71 -11.22
C ALA A 139 11.71 -13.24 -10.77
N ASP A 140 11.88 -12.31 -11.70
CA ASP A 140 11.77 -10.87 -11.44
C ASP A 140 10.36 -10.51 -10.99
N LEU A 141 9.32 -11.03 -11.66
CA LEU A 141 7.93 -10.82 -11.24
C LEU A 141 7.69 -11.29 -9.81
N ARG A 142 8.10 -12.52 -9.49
CA ARG A 142 7.97 -13.09 -8.14
C ARG A 142 8.67 -12.23 -7.10
N GLN A 143 9.87 -11.74 -7.41
CA GLN A 143 10.61 -10.85 -6.52
C GLN A 143 9.88 -9.53 -6.29
N GLN A 144 9.29 -8.92 -7.33
CA GLN A 144 8.50 -7.69 -7.21
C GLN A 144 7.25 -7.90 -6.32
N ILE A 145 6.54 -9.02 -6.52
CA ILE A 145 5.37 -9.36 -5.71
C ILE A 145 5.76 -9.60 -4.25
N HIS A 146 6.85 -10.33 -3.99
CA HIS A 146 7.33 -10.54 -2.63
C HIS A 146 7.78 -9.24 -1.96
N ALA A 147 8.40 -8.32 -2.70
CA ALA A 147 8.76 -7.01 -2.16
C ALA A 147 7.52 -6.16 -1.80
N LEU A 148 6.44 -6.27 -2.57
CA LEU A 148 5.16 -5.63 -2.24
C LEU A 148 4.53 -6.30 -1.00
N GLU A 149 4.53 -7.63 -0.96
CA GLU A 149 4.03 -8.42 0.17
C GLU A 149 4.74 -8.06 1.47
N ASP A 150 6.08 -7.99 1.46
CA ASP A 150 6.88 -7.60 2.63
C ASP A 150 6.51 -6.21 3.16
N ARG A 151 6.19 -5.26 2.26
CA ARG A 151 5.72 -3.92 2.65
C ARG A 151 4.32 -3.93 3.27
N VAL A 152 3.42 -4.75 2.72
CA VAL A 152 2.05 -4.93 3.26
C VAL A 152 2.13 -5.57 4.66
N LEU A 153 2.91 -6.63 4.81
CA LEU A 153 3.10 -7.30 6.10
C LEU A 153 3.71 -6.35 7.14
N ALA A 154 4.74 -5.60 6.79
CA ALA A 154 5.37 -4.63 7.69
C ALA A 154 4.43 -3.50 8.15
N LEU A 155 3.35 -3.24 7.40
CA LEU A 155 2.31 -2.27 7.79
C LEU A 155 1.29 -2.88 8.76
N LEU A 156 0.95 -4.16 8.57
CA LEU A 156 -0.11 -4.83 9.35
C LEU A 156 0.40 -5.37 10.69
N GLU A 157 1.65 -5.79 10.75
CA GLU A 157 2.35 -6.23 11.97
C GLU A 157 2.90 -5.04 12.77
#